data_89ef2647674bca68c64d9071adb8beba
#
_entry.id   89ef2647674bca68c64d9071adb8beba
#
_cell.length_a   1.000
_cell.length_b   1.000
_cell.length_c   1.000
_cell.angle_alpha   90.00
_cell.angle_beta   90.00
_cell.angle_gamma   90.00
#
_symmetry.space_group_name_H-M   'P 1'
#
loop_
_entity.id
_entity.type
_entity.pdbx_description
1 polymer ?
#
loop_
_entity_poly.entity_id
_entity_poly.type
_entity_poly.pdbx_seq_one_letter_code
_entity_poly.pdbx_strand_id
1 'polypeptide(L)'
;MTDLGHLHYYLGIEMIQKPYSIFITQQKYIGDLLQKFGMADCKPLSTPMEKNIKLTLDDSSTLVDATLYRKLVGSLIYATTTRPNIAFAVGVLSRFIQQPRQAHWSAAKRILRYLKGTQHYGLKYSRTKEFSLIG
;
A
#
# COMPACT_ATOMS: atom_id res chain seq x y z
N MET A 1 -10.85 26.30 16.42
CA MET A 1 -10.71 25.27 15.47
C MET A 1 -10.07 25.78 14.21
N THR A 2 -9.21 25.06 13.80
CA THR A 2 -8.53 25.53 12.66
C THR A 2 -9.28 25.23 11.45
N ASP A 3 -8.85 25.67 10.38
CA ASP A 3 -9.46 25.41 9.17
C ASP A 3 -8.82 24.38 8.39
N LEU A 4 -8.50 23.30 9.04
CA LEU A 4 -7.93 22.18 8.34
C LEU A 4 -8.93 21.49 7.46
N GLY A 5 -10.18 21.95 7.48
CA GLY A 5 -11.21 21.34 6.71
C GLY A 5 -11.94 20.24 7.47
N HIS A 6 -12.82 19.55 6.80
CA HIS A 6 -13.61 18.50 7.41
C HIS A 6 -12.95 17.16 7.18
N LEU A 7 -12.84 16.37 8.23
CA LEU A 7 -12.30 15.03 8.13
C LEU A 7 -13.44 14.03 8.08
N HIS A 8 -13.40 13.19 7.06
CA HIS A 8 -14.39 12.14 6.89
C HIS A 8 -13.69 10.79 6.78
N TYR A 9 -14.36 9.75 7.24
CA TYR A 9 -13.86 8.39 7.07
C TYR A 9 -14.82 7.61 6.20
N TYR A 10 -14.28 6.81 5.29
CA TYR A 10 -15.12 5.95 4.47
C TYR A 10 -14.33 4.71 4.11
N LEU A 11 -14.69 3.58 4.70
CA LEU A 11 -14.08 2.29 4.39
C LEU A 11 -12.55 2.31 4.51
N GLY A 12 -12.05 2.95 5.55
CA GLY A 12 -10.61 3.00 5.78
C GLY A 12 -9.88 4.11 5.06
N ILE A 13 -10.61 4.93 4.31
CA ILE A 13 -10.03 6.09 3.64
C ILE A 13 -10.36 7.33 4.43
N GLU A 14 -9.34 8.13 4.71
CA GLU A 14 -9.50 9.40 5.38
C GLU A 14 -9.56 10.50 4.32
N MET A 15 -10.58 11.31 4.37
CA MET A 15 -10.74 12.41 3.42
C MET A 15 -10.74 13.72 4.18
N ILE A 16 -9.85 14.62 3.81
CA ILE A 16 -9.80 15.97 4.38
C ILE A 16 -10.23 16.93 3.31
N GLN A 17 -11.39 17.55 3.53
CA GLN A 17 -11.98 18.43 2.54
C GLN A 17 -11.77 19.88 2.95
N LYS A 18 -11.19 20.67 2.05
CA LYS A 18 -10.99 22.11 2.23
C LYS A 18 -11.71 22.85 1.11
N PRO A 19 -11.84 24.17 1.19
CA PRO A 19 -12.63 24.89 0.19
C PRO A 19 -12.16 24.67 -1.24
N TYR A 20 -10.87 24.50 -1.45
CA TYR A 20 -10.35 24.39 -2.80
C TYR A 20 -9.60 23.09 -3.06
N SER A 21 -9.67 22.15 -2.15
CA SER A 21 -8.95 20.89 -2.36
C SER A 21 -9.53 19.78 -1.50
N ILE A 22 -9.26 18.56 -1.92
CA ILE A 22 -9.60 17.35 -1.16
C ILE A 22 -8.34 16.50 -1.10
N PHE A 23 -7.98 16.08 0.11
CA PHE A 23 -6.85 15.18 0.31
C PHE A 23 -7.38 13.86 0.83
N ILE A 24 -7.03 12.75 0.16
CA ILE A 24 -7.43 11.43 0.63
C ILE A 24 -6.18 10.62 0.97
N THR A 25 -6.26 9.87 2.05
CA THR A 25 -5.16 9.06 2.52
C THR A 25 -5.69 7.84 3.23
N GLN A 26 -4.85 6.84 3.36
CA GLN A 26 -5.17 5.64 4.13
C GLN A 26 -4.15 5.46 5.24
N GLN A 27 -3.70 6.55 5.84
CA GLN A 27 -2.66 6.50 6.85
C GLN A 27 -3.00 5.54 7.98
N LYS A 28 -4.23 5.62 8.51
CA LYS A 28 -4.64 4.73 9.57
C LYS A 28 -4.77 3.29 9.08
N TYR A 29 -5.33 3.09 7.90
CA TYR A 29 -5.46 1.76 7.32
C TYR A 29 -4.09 1.10 7.15
N ILE A 30 -3.11 1.84 6.63
CA ILE A 30 -1.77 1.32 6.44
C ILE A 30 -1.13 1.00 7.78
N GLY A 31 -1.32 1.84 8.79
CA GLY A 31 -0.81 1.55 10.13
C GLY A 31 -1.39 0.27 10.70
N ASP A 32 -2.70 0.08 10.57
CA ASP A 32 -3.36 -1.13 11.04
C ASP A 32 -2.87 -2.36 10.26
N LEU A 33 -2.65 -2.20 8.96
CA LEU A 33 -2.14 -3.28 8.12
C LEU A 33 -0.73 -3.70 8.54
N LEU A 34 0.12 -2.73 8.82
CA LEU A 34 1.47 -3.02 9.30
C LEU A 34 1.43 -3.80 10.61
N GLN A 35 0.56 -3.41 11.54
CA GLN A 35 0.41 -4.14 12.80
C GLN A 35 -0.11 -5.55 12.56
N LYS A 36 -1.09 -5.70 11.68
CA LYS A 36 -1.70 -6.99 11.43
C LYS A 36 -0.68 -8.01 10.93
N PHE A 37 0.29 -7.58 10.16
CA PHE A 37 1.30 -8.48 9.63
C PHE A 37 2.62 -8.42 10.39
N GLY A 38 2.62 -7.83 11.59
CA GLY A 38 3.80 -7.81 12.44
C GLY A 38 4.92 -6.93 11.92
N MET A 39 4.58 -5.93 11.12
CA MET A 39 5.56 -5.06 10.48
C MET A 39 5.53 -3.62 11.01
N ALA A 40 4.88 -3.39 12.15
CA ALA A 40 4.75 -2.02 12.67
C ALA A 40 6.11 -1.39 12.96
N ASP A 41 7.07 -2.20 13.39
CA ASP A 41 8.42 -1.70 13.72
C ASP A 41 9.45 -2.04 12.65
N CYS A 42 9.03 -2.37 11.46
CA CYS A 42 9.97 -2.74 10.42
C CYS A 42 10.76 -1.53 9.94
N LYS A 43 11.91 -1.80 9.36
CA LYS A 43 12.74 -0.77 8.79
C LYS A 43 12.17 -0.36 7.43
N PRO A 44 11.90 0.92 7.20
CA PRO A 44 11.32 1.32 5.92
C PRO A 44 12.30 1.15 4.77
N LEU A 45 11.76 0.98 3.58
CA LEU A 45 12.53 0.93 2.34
C LEU A 45 12.02 2.02 1.41
N SER A 46 12.91 2.49 0.56
CA SER A 46 12.59 3.63 -0.31
C SER A 46 11.87 3.28 -1.60
N THR A 47 11.80 1.99 -1.95
CA THR A 47 11.10 1.56 -3.16
C THR A 47 10.21 0.36 -2.85
N PRO A 48 9.05 0.25 -3.53
CA PRO A 48 8.14 -0.85 -3.25
C PRO A 48 8.60 -2.19 -3.82
N MET A 49 9.50 -2.17 -4.81
CA MET A 49 9.96 -3.39 -5.44
C MET A 49 11.41 -3.22 -5.83
N GLU A 50 12.18 -4.30 -5.72
CA GLU A 50 13.58 -4.26 -6.13
C GLU A 50 13.69 -4.06 -7.62
N LYS A 51 14.68 -3.30 -8.01
CA LYS A 51 14.96 -3.07 -9.42
C LYS A 51 15.40 -4.38 -10.07
N ASN A 52 14.84 -4.68 -11.22
CA ASN A 52 15.18 -5.88 -12.00
C ASN A 52 14.89 -7.20 -11.31
N ILE A 53 14.02 -7.22 -10.31
CA ILE A 53 13.65 -8.47 -9.67
C ILE A 53 12.82 -9.30 -10.66
N LYS A 54 13.06 -10.61 -10.65
CA LYS A 54 12.27 -11.55 -11.44
C LYS A 54 11.61 -12.54 -10.50
N LEU A 55 10.29 -12.50 -10.47
CA LEU A 55 9.50 -13.43 -9.70
C LEU A 55 8.84 -14.40 -10.67
N THR A 56 8.93 -15.68 -10.37
CA THR A 56 8.41 -16.72 -11.26
C THR A 56 7.54 -17.70 -10.50
N LEU A 57 6.71 -18.40 -11.25
CA LEU A 57 5.90 -19.49 -10.68
C LEU A 57 6.75 -20.67 -10.28
N ASP A 58 7.88 -20.86 -10.93
CA ASP A 58 8.75 -22.01 -10.70
C ASP A 58 9.82 -21.73 -9.66
N ASP A 59 9.60 -20.73 -8.83
CA ASP A 59 10.55 -20.40 -7.79
C ASP A 59 10.82 -21.62 -6.91
N SER A 60 12.09 -21.83 -6.57
CA SER A 60 12.48 -23.00 -5.80
C SER A 60 12.40 -22.77 -4.29
N SER A 61 12.02 -21.57 -3.86
CA SER A 61 11.91 -21.33 -2.42
C SER A 61 10.68 -22.03 -1.85
N THR A 62 10.57 -22.03 -0.53
CA THR A 62 9.52 -22.74 0.19
C THR A 62 8.15 -22.18 -0.12
N LEU A 63 7.15 -23.06 -0.15
CA LEU A 63 5.76 -22.62 -0.24
C LEU A 63 5.37 -21.92 1.05
N VAL A 64 4.50 -20.90 0.93
CA VAL A 64 3.94 -20.23 2.10
C VAL A 64 2.42 -20.40 2.10
N ASP A 65 1.80 -20.01 3.21
CA ASP A 65 0.35 -20.13 3.37
C ASP A 65 -0.36 -19.26 2.33
N ALA A 66 -1.04 -19.91 1.39
CA ALA A 66 -1.73 -19.18 0.31
C ALA A 66 -2.85 -18.29 0.83
N THR A 67 -3.53 -18.72 1.90
CA THR A 67 -4.61 -17.91 2.47
C THR A 67 -4.05 -16.61 3.05
N LEU A 68 -2.94 -16.71 3.76
CA LEU A 68 -2.30 -15.54 4.34
C LEU A 68 -1.76 -14.62 3.25
N TYR A 69 -1.15 -15.20 2.22
CA TYR A 69 -0.66 -14.42 1.09
C TYR A 69 -1.79 -13.66 0.41
N ARG A 70 -2.92 -14.32 0.18
CA ARG A 70 -4.07 -13.67 -0.45
C ARG A 70 -4.61 -12.53 0.41
N LYS A 71 -4.60 -12.69 1.74
CA LYS A 71 -5.03 -11.62 2.64
C LYS A 71 -4.13 -10.40 2.50
N LEU A 72 -2.83 -10.63 2.45
CA LEU A 72 -1.90 -9.53 2.33
C LEU A 72 -2.04 -8.84 0.97
N VAL A 73 -2.06 -9.61 -0.12
CA VAL A 73 -2.18 -9.04 -1.45
C VAL A 73 -3.50 -8.28 -1.60
N GLY A 74 -4.59 -8.84 -1.09
CA GLY A 74 -5.89 -8.15 -1.13
C GLY A 74 -5.86 -6.83 -0.39
N SER A 75 -5.21 -6.80 0.77
CA SER A 75 -5.06 -5.56 1.52
C SER A 75 -4.21 -4.54 0.77
N LEU A 76 -3.18 -5.00 0.09
CA LEU A 76 -2.34 -4.12 -0.72
C LEU A 76 -3.09 -3.59 -1.94
N ILE A 77 -3.94 -4.42 -2.55
CA ILE A 77 -4.80 -3.94 -3.64
C ILE A 77 -5.68 -2.79 -3.16
N TYR A 78 -6.27 -2.94 -1.97
CA TYR A 78 -7.10 -1.85 -1.44
C TYR A 78 -6.26 -0.59 -1.19
N ALA A 79 -5.02 -0.74 -0.74
CA ALA A 79 -4.14 0.41 -0.50
C ALA A 79 -3.83 1.17 -1.79
N THR A 80 -3.94 0.54 -2.96
CA THR A 80 -3.69 1.25 -4.22
C THR A 80 -4.71 2.36 -4.46
N THR A 81 -5.83 2.37 -3.74
CA THR A 81 -6.84 3.41 -3.87
C THR A 81 -6.26 4.81 -3.63
N THR A 82 -5.39 4.96 -2.64
CA THR A 82 -4.73 6.24 -2.36
C THR A 82 -3.25 6.21 -2.71
N ARG A 83 -2.74 5.05 -3.11
CA ARG A 83 -1.32 4.87 -3.39
C ARG A 83 -1.14 4.19 -4.75
N PRO A 84 -1.53 4.86 -5.84
CA PRO A 84 -1.40 4.25 -7.16
C PRO A 84 0.05 3.91 -7.53
N ASN A 85 1.00 4.51 -6.85
CA ASN A 85 2.41 4.25 -7.09
C ASN A 85 2.85 2.83 -6.71
N ILE A 86 2.05 2.07 -5.97
CA ILE A 86 2.38 0.68 -5.68
C ILE A 86 1.62 -0.30 -6.57
N ALA A 87 0.76 0.20 -7.47
CA ALA A 87 -0.13 -0.67 -8.24
C ALA A 87 0.63 -1.67 -9.11
N PHE A 88 1.74 -1.27 -9.71
CA PHE A 88 2.50 -2.19 -10.54
C PHE A 88 3.05 -3.35 -9.73
N ALA A 89 3.67 -3.04 -8.59
CA ALA A 89 4.25 -4.06 -7.72
C ALA A 89 3.18 -5.03 -7.22
N VAL A 90 2.03 -4.50 -6.79
CA VAL A 90 0.93 -5.33 -6.31
C VAL A 90 0.39 -6.21 -7.44
N GLY A 91 0.31 -5.66 -8.64
CA GLY A 91 -0.13 -6.44 -9.81
C GLY A 91 0.77 -7.62 -10.10
N VAL A 92 2.08 -7.42 -9.97
CA VAL A 92 3.04 -8.52 -10.15
C VAL A 92 2.76 -9.63 -9.13
N LEU A 93 2.56 -9.26 -7.86
CA LEU A 93 2.34 -10.23 -6.79
C LEU A 93 1.02 -10.98 -6.96
N SER A 94 0.03 -10.35 -7.55
CA SER A 94 -1.28 -10.98 -7.75
C SER A 94 -1.21 -12.23 -8.61
N ARG A 95 -0.17 -12.39 -9.40
CA ARG A 95 -0.02 -13.54 -10.27
C ARG A 95 0.34 -14.82 -9.52
N PHE A 96 0.72 -14.73 -8.25
CA PHE A 96 1.23 -15.87 -7.51
C PHE A 96 0.30 -16.34 -6.38
N ILE A 97 -0.99 -15.97 -6.45
CA ILE A 97 -1.90 -16.27 -5.34
C ILE A 97 -2.25 -17.74 -5.21
N GLN A 98 -2.03 -18.54 -6.26
CA GLN A 98 -2.35 -19.96 -6.20
C GLN A 98 -1.31 -20.76 -5.42
N GLN A 99 -0.05 -20.51 -5.69
CA GLN A 99 1.04 -21.21 -5.02
C GLN A 99 2.15 -20.22 -4.68
N PRO A 100 1.91 -19.35 -3.70
CA PRO A 100 2.92 -18.36 -3.33
C PRO A 100 4.09 -19.04 -2.61
N ARG A 101 5.28 -18.52 -2.89
CA ARG A 101 6.49 -19.01 -2.28
C ARG A 101 7.14 -17.93 -1.47
N GLN A 102 8.19 -18.30 -0.74
CA GLN A 102 8.87 -17.37 0.15
C GLN A 102 9.35 -16.12 -0.59
N ALA A 103 9.80 -16.26 -1.83
CA ALA A 103 10.23 -15.10 -2.61
C ALA A 103 9.08 -14.12 -2.85
N HIS A 104 7.88 -14.64 -3.13
CA HIS A 104 6.70 -13.81 -3.33
C HIS A 104 6.28 -13.14 -2.03
N TRP A 105 6.34 -13.88 -0.94
CA TRP A 105 6.01 -13.35 0.38
C TRP A 105 6.96 -12.22 0.77
N SER A 106 8.25 -12.42 0.54
CA SER A 106 9.25 -11.38 0.82
C SER A 106 9.02 -10.13 -0.01
N ALA A 107 8.64 -10.29 -1.27
CA ALA A 107 8.34 -9.15 -2.13
C ALA A 107 7.11 -8.40 -1.64
N ALA A 108 6.10 -9.12 -1.15
CA ALA A 108 4.91 -8.49 -0.58
C ALA A 108 5.26 -7.70 0.69
N LYS A 109 6.11 -8.28 1.54
CA LYS A 109 6.54 -7.59 2.76
C LYS A 109 7.37 -6.36 2.43
N ARG A 110 8.09 -6.39 1.32
CA ARG A 110 8.84 -5.20 0.90
C ARG A 110 7.90 -4.02 0.61
N ILE A 111 6.73 -4.30 0.02
CA ILE A 111 5.76 -3.23 -0.20
C ILE A 111 5.31 -2.65 1.14
N LEU A 112 5.09 -3.50 2.14
CA LEU A 112 4.74 -3.01 3.48
C LEU A 112 5.83 -2.11 4.05
N ARG A 113 7.09 -2.47 3.85
CA ARG A 113 8.20 -1.65 4.34
C ARG A 113 8.26 -0.31 3.63
N TYR A 114 7.93 -0.31 2.33
CA TYR A 114 7.84 0.95 1.61
C TYR A 114 6.70 1.81 2.14
N LEU A 115 5.54 1.21 2.38
CA LEU A 115 4.39 1.94 2.92
C LEU A 115 4.69 2.47 4.31
N LYS A 116 5.47 1.74 5.11
CA LYS A 116 5.86 2.21 6.43
C LYS A 116 6.59 3.55 6.35
N GLY A 117 7.47 3.70 5.38
CA GLY A 117 8.24 4.93 5.22
C GLY A 117 7.47 6.08 4.60
N THR A 118 6.32 5.78 3.98
CA THR A 118 5.52 6.81 3.30
C THR A 118 4.08 6.80 3.78
N GLN A 119 3.87 6.43 5.03
CA GLN A 119 2.54 6.17 5.57
C GLN A 119 1.61 7.39 5.46
N HIS A 120 2.16 8.59 5.53
CA HIS A 120 1.37 9.81 5.48
C HIS A 120 1.06 10.30 4.06
N TYR A 121 1.52 9.61 3.03
CA TYR A 121 1.25 10.00 1.66
C TYR A 121 -0.21 9.76 1.30
N GLY A 122 -0.68 10.49 0.29
CA GLY A 122 -2.04 10.33 -0.21
C GLY A 122 -2.19 11.08 -1.52
N LEU A 123 -3.44 11.32 -1.92
CA LEU A 123 -3.75 12.01 -3.16
C LEU A 123 -4.46 13.31 -2.85
N LYS A 124 -4.10 14.37 -3.58
CA LYS A 124 -4.75 15.65 -3.45
C LYS A 124 -5.42 16.01 -4.76
N TYR A 125 -6.70 16.37 -4.66
CA TYR A 125 -7.47 16.87 -5.79
C TYR A 125 -7.74 18.34 -5.54
N SER A 126 -7.33 19.20 -6.46
CA SER A 126 -7.53 20.62 -6.27
C SER A 126 -8.55 21.15 -7.26
N ARG A 127 -9.17 22.26 -6.94
CA ARG A 127 -10.14 22.87 -7.82
C ARG A 127 -9.53 23.43 -9.09
N THR A 128 -8.23 23.52 -9.13
CA THR A 128 -7.57 23.99 -10.33
C THR A 128 -7.48 22.90 -11.39
N LYS A 129 -8.18 21.81 -11.20
CA LYS A 129 -8.34 20.76 -12.18
C LYS A 129 -7.16 19.85 -12.34
N GLU A 130 -6.20 19.86 -11.47
CA GLU A 130 -5.08 18.96 -11.55
C GLU A 130 -5.04 18.02 -10.39
N PHE A 131 -4.59 16.80 -10.63
CA PHE A 131 -4.40 15.83 -9.58
C PHE A 131 -2.91 15.68 -9.34
N SER A 132 -2.53 15.60 -8.06
CA SER A 132 -1.13 15.45 -7.71
C SER A 132 -0.98 14.40 -6.63
N LEU A 133 0.08 13.60 -6.73
CA LEU A 133 0.45 12.71 -5.66
C LEU A 133 1.32 13.51 -4.70
N ILE A 134 0.92 13.55 -3.42
CA ILE A 134 1.59 14.35 -2.42
C ILE A 134 1.96 13.52 -1.24
N GLY A 135 3.14 13.72 -0.76
CA GLY A 135 3.60 13.06 0.45
C GLY A 135 3.72 13.98 1.62
#